data_46c73a29940c7d49c18adf8e22c9243f
#
_entry.id   46c73a29940c7d49c18adf8e22c9243f
#
_cell.length_a   1.000
_cell.length_b   1.000
_cell.length_c   1.000
_cell.angle_alpha   90.00
_cell.angle_beta   90.00
_cell.angle_gamma   90.00
#
_symmetry.space_group_name_H-M   'P 1'
#
loop_
_entity.id
_entity.type
_entity.pdbx_description
1 polymer ?
#
loop_
_entity_poly.entity_id
_entity_poly.type
_entity_poly.pdbx_seq_one_letter_code
_entity_poly.pdbx_strand_id
1 'polypeptide(L)'
;MAAPATSAPTKRRTLRAEYVTMAHGGGGRAMRDLIDDVFTSVFEPESHEDQARLSEAALSEAGAKLAFTTDGFVVDPLEFPGGDIGKLAICGTVNDLAVGGARPLWLSAGFIIEEGTEVTLLRRLVATMKETADSIGVKIVTGDTKVVERGSADKVFITTAGIGVIPPGVLLHA
;
A
#
# COMPACT_ATOMS: atom_id res chain seq x y z
N MET A 1 3.02 35.98 -2.03
CA MET A 1 2.50 34.59 -1.96
C MET A 1 2.25 34.14 -3.39
N ALA A 2 3.09 33.27 -3.93
CA ALA A 2 2.91 32.72 -5.28
C ALA A 2 1.96 31.52 -5.18
N ALA A 3 0.94 31.48 -6.05
CA ALA A 3 0.01 30.37 -6.15
C ALA A 3 0.74 29.09 -6.59
N PRO A 4 0.36 27.90 -6.10
CA PRO A 4 0.98 26.66 -6.53
C PRO A 4 0.63 26.42 -8.02
N ALA A 5 1.65 26.10 -8.80
CA ALA A 5 1.50 25.77 -10.21
C ALA A 5 0.68 24.47 -10.33
N THR A 6 -0.49 24.58 -10.94
CA THR A 6 -1.32 23.42 -11.32
C THR A 6 -0.58 22.66 -12.42
N SER A 7 -0.01 21.51 -12.10
CA SER A 7 0.57 20.62 -13.10
C SER A 7 -0.57 20.07 -13.99
N ALA A 8 -0.36 20.16 -15.30
CA ALA A 8 -1.29 19.60 -16.29
C ALA A 8 -1.44 18.07 -16.07
N PRO A 9 -2.64 17.50 -16.29
CA PRO A 9 -2.86 16.07 -16.12
C PRO A 9 -1.98 15.29 -17.10
N THR A 10 -1.02 14.56 -16.56
CA THR A 10 -0.16 13.65 -17.33
C THR A 10 -1.06 12.55 -17.91
N LYS A 11 -1.04 12.36 -19.22
CA LYS A 11 -1.77 11.27 -19.90
C LYS A 11 -1.41 9.95 -19.20
N ARG A 12 -2.39 9.30 -18.58
CA ARG A 12 -2.25 7.96 -18.00
C ARG A 12 -1.67 7.03 -19.08
N ARG A 13 -0.49 6.50 -18.83
CA ARG A 13 0.15 5.50 -19.71
C ARG A 13 -0.21 4.13 -19.17
N THR A 14 -0.96 3.38 -19.95
CA THR A 14 -1.23 1.98 -19.63
C THR A 14 0.00 1.13 -19.92
N LEU A 15 0.49 0.41 -18.94
CA LEU A 15 1.58 -0.56 -19.10
C LEU A 15 1.15 -1.65 -20.10
N ARG A 16 1.96 -1.86 -21.13
CA ARG A 16 1.70 -2.87 -22.19
C ARG A 16 2.30 -4.24 -21.87
N ALA A 17 3.18 -4.31 -20.88
CA ALA A 17 3.79 -5.57 -20.47
C ALA A 17 2.75 -6.52 -19.88
N GLU A 18 2.77 -7.76 -20.33
CA GLU A 18 1.92 -8.85 -19.80
C GLU A 18 2.48 -9.40 -18.49
N TYR A 19 3.80 -9.46 -18.38
CA TYR A 19 4.52 -10.00 -17.22
C TYR A 19 5.50 -8.98 -16.64
N VAL A 20 5.71 -9.08 -15.33
CA VAL A 20 6.79 -8.34 -14.66
C VAL A 20 8.12 -8.96 -15.04
N THR A 21 9.12 -8.12 -15.30
CA THR A 21 10.51 -8.51 -15.59
C THR A 21 11.48 -7.77 -14.67
N MET A 22 12.72 -8.19 -14.61
CA MET A 22 13.76 -7.51 -13.82
C MET A 22 13.92 -6.03 -14.16
N ALA A 23 13.61 -5.62 -15.40
CA ALA A 23 13.63 -4.20 -15.80
C ALA A 23 12.63 -3.33 -15.01
N HIS A 24 11.54 -3.92 -14.49
CA HIS A 24 10.55 -3.23 -13.66
C HIS A 24 11.04 -3.03 -12.21
N GLY A 25 12.16 -3.66 -11.80
CA GLY A 25 12.82 -3.44 -10.50
C GLY A 25 14.06 -2.55 -10.57
N GLY A 26 14.53 -2.19 -11.78
CA GLY A 26 15.82 -1.54 -12.00
C GLY A 26 15.85 -0.01 -11.85
N GLY A 27 14.80 0.63 -11.34
CA GLY A 27 14.77 2.10 -11.12
C GLY A 27 14.58 2.94 -12.39
N GLY A 28 14.46 2.30 -13.57
CA GLY A 28 14.35 2.97 -14.86
C GLY A 28 12.90 3.26 -15.28
N ARG A 29 12.73 3.45 -16.61
CA ARG A 29 11.43 3.76 -17.20
C ARG A 29 10.40 2.66 -17.00
N ALA A 30 10.80 1.38 -17.14
CA ALA A 30 9.90 0.24 -16.98
C ALA A 30 9.32 0.18 -15.55
N MET A 31 10.15 0.43 -14.52
CA MET A 31 9.69 0.51 -13.14
C MET A 31 8.69 1.65 -12.95
N ARG A 32 8.97 2.83 -13.50
CA ARG A 32 8.05 3.96 -13.42
C ARG A 32 6.71 3.67 -14.09
N ASP A 33 6.74 3.09 -15.30
CA ASP A 33 5.52 2.72 -16.02
C ASP A 33 4.69 1.69 -15.22
N LEU A 34 5.33 0.73 -14.53
CA LEU A 34 4.67 -0.22 -13.63
C LEU A 34 4.05 0.48 -12.41
N ILE A 35 4.82 1.35 -11.73
CA ILE A 35 4.34 2.08 -10.55
C ILE A 35 3.16 2.99 -10.91
N ASP A 36 3.27 3.74 -12.00
CA ASP A 36 2.24 4.68 -12.42
C ASP A 36 0.94 3.97 -12.80
N ASP A 37 1.01 2.87 -13.54
CA ASP A 37 -0.18 2.17 -14.03
C ASP A 37 -0.84 1.27 -12.98
N VAL A 38 -0.05 0.53 -12.19
CA VAL A 38 -0.60 -0.48 -11.27
C VAL A 38 -0.91 0.11 -9.90
N PHE A 39 -0.03 0.97 -9.37
CA PHE A 39 -0.12 1.43 -7.98
C PHE A 39 -0.64 2.88 -7.88
N THR A 40 0.06 3.84 -8.49
CA THR A 40 -0.28 5.27 -8.38
C THR A 40 -1.67 5.57 -8.94
N SER A 41 -2.06 4.92 -10.03
CA SER A 41 -3.38 5.10 -10.64
C SER A 41 -4.54 4.64 -9.75
N VAL A 42 -4.26 3.78 -8.76
CA VAL A 42 -5.26 3.17 -7.86
C VAL A 42 -5.22 3.82 -6.48
N PHE A 43 -4.03 3.97 -5.90
CA PHE A 43 -3.87 4.53 -4.55
C PHE A 43 -3.96 6.05 -4.50
N GLU A 44 -3.74 6.73 -5.64
CA GLU A 44 -3.84 8.20 -5.79
C GLU A 44 -3.09 8.96 -4.68
N PRO A 45 -1.77 8.72 -4.50
CA PRO A 45 -1.00 9.39 -3.45
C PRO A 45 -1.01 10.91 -3.66
N GLU A 46 -1.00 11.67 -2.57
CA GLU A 46 -1.01 13.15 -2.60
C GLU A 46 0.27 13.73 -3.23
N SER A 47 1.37 12.98 -3.22
CA SER A 47 2.63 13.35 -3.88
C SER A 47 3.35 12.10 -4.43
N HIS A 48 4.27 12.33 -5.39
CA HIS A 48 5.17 11.30 -5.91
C HIS A 48 6.54 11.31 -5.22
N GLU A 49 6.59 11.80 -3.97
CA GLU A 49 7.81 11.80 -3.16
C GLU A 49 8.00 10.43 -2.49
N ASP A 50 9.23 10.10 -2.11
CA ASP A 50 9.58 8.84 -1.44
C ASP A 50 8.92 8.71 -0.05
N GLN A 51 8.41 9.80 0.50
CA GLN A 51 7.77 9.85 1.81
C GLN A 51 6.37 10.44 1.75
N ALA A 52 5.45 9.92 2.56
CA ALA A 52 4.17 10.56 2.80
C ALA A 52 4.31 11.66 3.85
N ARG A 53 3.63 12.80 3.62
CA ARG A 53 3.51 13.88 4.62
C ARG A 53 2.17 13.77 5.30
N LEU A 54 2.19 13.47 6.59
CA LEU A 54 1.00 13.25 7.38
C LEU A 54 0.67 14.50 8.21
N SER A 55 -0.59 14.92 8.20
CA SER A 55 -1.02 16.08 8.99
C SER A 55 -1.13 15.72 10.47
N GLU A 56 -0.52 16.51 11.34
CA GLU A 56 -0.64 16.32 12.79
C GLU A 56 -2.05 16.61 13.32
N ALA A 57 -2.91 17.26 12.51
CA ALA A 57 -4.30 17.53 12.89
C ALA A 57 -5.08 16.25 13.24
N ALA A 58 -4.72 15.10 12.63
CA ALA A 58 -5.28 13.80 12.98
C ALA A 58 -4.78 13.27 14.35
N LEU A 59 -3.73 13.86 14.91
CA LEU A 59 -3.09 13.50 16.19
C LEU A 59 -3.34 14.53 17.30
N SER A 60 -4.12 15.59 17.01
CA SER A 60 -4.22 16.78 17.85
C SER A 60 -5.12 16.65 19.08
N GLU A 61 -5.77 15.52 19.30
CA GLU A 61 -6.57 15.29 20.49
C GLU A 61 -5.67 15.14 21.73
N ALA A 62 -5.82 16.03 22.71
CA ALA A 62 -4.98 16.03 23.91
C ALA A 62 -5.10 14.69 24.67
N GLY A 63 -3.96 14.03 24.90
CA GLY A 63 -3.89 12.72 25.55
C GLY A 63 -4.07 11.52 24.63
N ALA A 64 -4.25 11.72 23.34
CA ALA A 64 -4.19 10.65 22.36
C ALA A 64 -2.78 10.04 22.25
N LYS A 65 -2.71 8.76 21.91
CA LYS A 65 -1.43 8.05 21.69
C LYS A 65 -1.34 7.63 20.23
N LEU A 66 -0.14 7.70 19.67
CA LEU A 66 0.15 7.12 18.37
C LEU A 66 0.34 5.62 18.51
N ALA A 67 -0.33 4.84 17.66
CA ALA A 67 -0.10 3.42 17.49
C ALA A 67 0.62 3.17 16.15
N PHE A 68 1.55 2.25 16.14
CA PHE A 68 2.29 1.84 14.97
C PHE A 68 2.46 0.32 14.97
N THR A 69 2.21 -0.32 13.85
CA THR A 69 2.43 -1.76 13.65
C THR A 69 3.00 -2.03 12.26
N THR A 70 3.55 -3.22 12.07
CA THR A 70 4.00 -3.72 10.76
C THR A 70 3.77 -5.21 10.68
N ASP A 71 3.43 -5.69 9.49
CA ASP A 71 3.20 -7.11 9.23
C ASP A 71 3.66 -7.49 7.82
N GLY A 72 3.95 -8.77 7.61
CA GLY A 72 4.37 -9.36 6.34
C GLY A 72 3.43 -10.47 5.91
N PHE A 73 3.05 -10.48 4.64
CA PHE A 73 2.06 -11.40 4.10
C PHE A 73 2.66 -12.26 3.00
N VAL A 74 2.58 -13.55 3.24
CA VAL A 74 3.00 -14.62 2.34
C VAL A 74 1.88 -15.64 2.31
N VAL A 75 1.27 -15.87 1.17
CA VAL A 75 0.21 -16.86 0.98
C VAL A 75 0.23 -17.43 -0.43
N ASP A 76 0.07 -18.73 -0.54
CA ASP A 76 -0.12 -19.44 -1.80
C ASP A 76 -1.34 -20.37 -1.69
N PRO A 77 -2.36 -20.26 -2.57
CA PRO A 77 -2.45 -19.34 -3.71
C PRO A 77 -2.71 -17.90 -3.28
N LEU A 78 -2.29 -16.92 -4.11
CA LEU A 78 -2.48 -15.49 -3.85
C LEU A 78 -3.96 -15.06 -3.83
N GLU A 79 -4.80 -15.72 -4.64
CA GLU A 79 -6.25 -15.56 -4.69
C GLU A 79 -6.91 -16.82 -4.11
N PHE A 80 -7.80 -16.68 -3.13
CA PHE A 80 -8.42 -17.79 -2.40
C PHE A 80 -9.90 -17.47 -2.09
N PRO A 81 -10.71 -18.48 -1.71
CA PRO A 81 -12.09 -18.23 -1.34
C PRO A 81 -12.22 -17.21 -0.20
N GLY A 82 -12.91 -16.10 -0.49
CA GLY A 82 -13.13 -15.00 0.46
C GLY A 82 -12.19 -13.80 0.33
N GLY A 83 -11.13 -13.90 -0.50
CA GLY A 83 -10.23 -12.78 -0.71
C GLY A 83 -8.96 -13.13 -1.47
N ASP A 84 -7.97 -12.28 -1.30
CA ASP A 84 -6.63 -12.43 -1.84
C ASP A 84 -5.60 -11.86 -0.85
N ILE A 85 -4.32 -11.97 -1.20
CA ILE A 85 -3.22 -11.43 -0.38
C ILE A 85 -3.36 -9.91 -0.16
N GLY A 86 -3.93 -9.17 -1.12
CA GLY A 86 -4.15 -7.72 -1.00
C GLY A 86 -5.16 -7.40 0.09
N LYS A 87 -6.32 -8.06 0.10
CA LYS A 87 -7.30 -7.94 1.18
C LYS A 87 -6.71 -8.38 2.52
N LEU A 88 -5.98 -9.49 2.53
CA LEU A 88 -5.34 -10.02 3.73
C LEU A 88 -4.38 -9.00 4.34
N ALA A 89 -3.54 -8.36 3.51
CA ALA A 89 -2.56 -7.38 3.94
C ALA A 89 -3.20 -6.14 4.60
N ILE A 90 -4.29 -5.65 4.06
CA ILE A 90 -5.01 -4.52 4.66
C ILE A 90 -5.68 -4.95 5.97
N CYS A 91 -6.44 -6.05 5.95
CA CYS A 91 -7.19 -6.50 7.12
C CYS A 91 -6.27 -6.89 8.29
N GLY A 92 -5.14 -7.56 8.04
CA GLY A 92 -4.22 -7.99 9.08
C GLY A 92 -3.64 -6.80 9.85
N THR A 93 -3.05 -5.84 9.14
CA THR A 93 -2.44 -4.66 9.77
C THR A 93 -3.47 -3.74 10.45
N VAL A 94 -4.66 -3.61 9.85
CA VAL A 94 -5.76 -2.86 10.48
C VAL A 94 -6.24 -3.55 11.77
N ASN A 95 -6.33 -4.86 11.78
CA ASN A 95 -6.70 -5.63 12.98
C ASN A 95 -5.69 -5.44 14.10
N ASP A 96 -4.39 -5.44 13.81
CA ASP A 96 -3.36 -5.18 14.81
C ASP A 96 -3.53 -3.82 15.50
N LEU A 97 -3.83 -2.79 14.71
CA LEU A 97 -4.14 -1.47 15.26
C LEU A 97 -5.42 -1.49 16.08
N ALA A 98 -6.47 -2.15 15.58
CA ALA A 98 -7.79 -2.19 16.21
C ALA A 98 -7.78 -2.95 17.53
N VAL A 99 -7.09 -4.09 17.63
CA VAL A 99 -6.99 -4.84 18.90
C VAL A 99 -6.21 -4.08 19.97
N GLY A 100 -5.31 -3.17 19.55
CA GLY A 100 -4.63 -2.20 20.44
C GLY A 100 -5.49 -0.99 20.81
N GLY A 101 -6.74 -0.92 20.36
CA GLY A 101 -7.67 0.19 20.62
C GLY A 101 -7.40 1.42 19.73
N ALA A 102 -6.59 1.30 18.71
CA ALA A 102 -6.31 2.39 17.80
C ALA A 102 -7.35 2.46 16.67
N ARG A 103 -7.71 3.68 16.29
CA ARG A 103 -8.38 3.95 15.02
C ARG A 103 -7.32 4.04 13.92
N PRO A 104 -7.30 3.12 12.96
CA PRO A 104 -6.35 3.15 11.85
C PRO A 104 -6.54 4.41 11.00
N LEU A 105 -5.44 4.97 10.49
CA LEU A 105 -5.46 6.19 9.66
C LEU A 105 -4.74 5.97 8.32
N TRP A 106 -3.50 5.48 8.38
CA TRP A 106 -2.61 5.39 7.23
C TRP A 106 -1.87 4.06 7.21
N LEU A 107 -1.65 3.57 6.00
CA LEU A 107 -0.83 2.40 5.73
C LEU A 107 0.28 2.74 4.72
N SER A 108 1.41 2.08 4.85
CA SER A 108 2.34 1.87 3.76
C SER A 108 2.17 0.46 3.20
N ALA A 109 2.57 0.24 1.92
CA ALA A 109 2.56 -1.07 1.31
C ALA A 109 3.83 -1.30 0.49
N GLY A 110 4.67 -2.24 0.92
CA GLY A 110 5.84 -2.71 0.19
C GLY A 110 5.52 -4.00 -0.56
N PHE A 111 5.98 -4.11 -1.82
CA PHE A 111 5.77 -5.27 -2.65
C PHE A 111 7.11 -5.88 -3.06
N ILE A 112 7.27 -7.19 -2.85
CA ILE A 112 8.32 -7.99 -3.47
C ILE A 112 7.65 -8.86 -4.53
N ILE A 113 8.02 -8.65 -5.79
CA ILE A 113 7.36 -9.25 -6.95
C ILE A 113 8.37 -10.13 -7.67
N GLU A 114 8.02 -11.38 -7.89
CA GLU A 114 8.81 -12.32 -8.69
C GLU A 114 8.70 -11.99 -10.18
N GLU A 115 9.82 -12.04 -10.88
CA GLU A 115 9.86 -11.95 -12.34
C GLU A 115 8.97 -13.04 -12.98
N GLY A 116 8.13 -12.65 -13.94
CA GLY A 116 7.16 -13.51 -14.58
C GLY A 116 5.75 -13.45 -13.95
N THR A 117 5.56 -12.66 -12.89
CA THR A 117 4.22 -12.38 -12.35
C THR A 117 3.40 -11.61 -13.38
N GLU A 118 2.17 -12.03 -13.60
CA GLU A 118 1.24 -11.36 -14.51
C GLU A 118 0.87 -9.97 -13.97
N VAL A 119 0.97 -8.95 -14.83
CA VAL A 119 0.57 -7.58 -14.47
C VAL A 119 -0.93 -7.49 -14.20
N THR A 120 -1.74 -8.30 -14.87
CA THR A 120 -3.20 -8.39 -14.62
C THR A 120 -3.51 -8.89 -13.22
N LEU A 121 -2.74 -9.84 -12.68
CA LEU A 121 -2.86 -10.29 -11.30
C LEU A 121 -2.54 -9.14 -10.34
N LEU A 122 -1.40 -8.45 -10.52
CA LEU A 122 -1.04 -7.30 -9.68
C LEU A 122 -2.14 -6.23 -9.64
N ARG A 123 -2.74 -5.92 -10.79
CA ARG A 123 -3.86 -4.95 -10.85
C ARG A 123 -5.05 -5.40 -10.02
N ARG A 124 -5.40 -6.68 -10.04
CA ARG A 124 -6.50 -7.20 -9.21
C ARG A 124 -6.18 -7.08 -7.73
N LEU A 125 -4.98 -7.51 -7.31
CA LEU A 125 -4.54 -7.43 -5.91
C LEU A 125 -4.56 -5.99 -5.39
N VAL A 126 -4.02 -5.04 -6.18
CA VAL A 126 -3.99 -3.62 -5.81
C VAL A 126 -5.39 -3.01 -5.76
N ALA A 127 -6.28 -3.39 -6.69
CA ALA A 127 -7.69 -2.97 -6.66
C ALA A 127 -8.39 -3.47 -5.39
N THR A 128 -8.23 -4.74 -5.03
CA THR A 128 -8.79 -5.32 -3.80
C THR A 128 -8.24 -4.64 -2.54
N MET A 129 -6.94 -4.31 -2.52
CA MET A 129 -6.35 -3.53 -1.42
C MET A 129 -7.03 -2.17 -1.28
N LYS A 130 -7.21 -1.46 -2.39
CA LYS A 130 -7.87 -0.14 -2.40
C LYS A 130 -9.31 -0.23 -1.91
N GLU A 131 -10.10 -1.15 -2.46
CA GLU A 131 -11.49 -1.37 -2.06
C GLU A 131 -11.61 -1.69 -0.57
N THR A 132 -10.71 -2.56 -0.06
CA THR A 132 -10.68 -2.93 1.35
C THR A 132 -10.32 -1.73 2.22
N ALA A 133 -9.27 -0.98 1.87
CA ALA A 133 -8.85 0.20 2.60
C ALA A 133 -9.94 1.27 2.64
N ASP A 134 -10.62 1.53 1.51
CA ASP A 134 -11.73 2.48 1.42
C ASP A 134 -12.91 2.08 2.29
N SER A 135 -13.24 0.78 2.34
CA SER A 135 -14.35 0.28 3.16
C SER A 135 -14.14 0.50 4.65
N ILE A 136 -12.89 0.63 5.09
CA ILE A 136 -12.48 0.83 6.49
C ILE A 136 -12.18 2.32 6.77
N GLY A 137 -12.04 3.14 5.72
CA GLY A 137 -11.68 4.55 5.84
C GLY A 137 -10.18 4.79 6.08
N VAL A 138 -9.33 3.86 5.66
CA VAL A 138 -7.86 3.94 5.77
C VAL A 138 -7.26 4.29 4.42
N LYS A 139 -6.18 5.07 4.42
CA LYS A 139 -5.45 5.43 3.20
C LYS A 139 -4.11 4.71 3.12
N ILE A 140 -3.79 4.16 1.95
CA ILE A 140 -2.42 3.74 1.60
C ILE A 140 -1.71 4.97 1.05
N VAL A 141 -0.72 5.46 1.79
CA VAL A 141 -0.11 6.80 1.55
C VAL A 141 1.29 6.75 0.98
N THR A 142 1.96 5.61 1.07
CA THR A 142 3.31 5.38 0.53
C THR A 142 3.55 3.89 0.33
N GLY A 143 4.59 3.54 -0.41
CA GLY A 143 4.97 2.16 -0.63
C GLY A 143 6.32 2.03 -1.33
N ASP A 144 6.75 0.79 -1.51
CA ASP A 144 7.95 0.45 -2.29
C ASP A 144 7.69 -0.79 -3.14
N THR A 145 8.46 -0.96 -4.20
CA THR A 145 8.35 -2.12 -5.10
C THR A 145 9.74 -2.64 -5.43
N LYS A 146 9.95 -3.92 -5.18
CA LYS A 146 11.15 -4.64 -5.59
C LYS A 146 10.76 -5.79 -6.51
N VAL A 147 11.56 -6.03 -7.53
CA VAL A 147 11.44 -7.22 -8.38
C VAL A 147 12.61 -8.13 -8.09
N VAL A 148 12.32 -9.41 -7.86
CA VAL A 148 13.30 -10.47 -7.62
C VAL A 148 13.28 -11.45 -8.77
N GLU A 149 14.37 -12.19 -8.92
CA GLU A 149 14.53 -13.23 -9.95
C GLU A 149 13.49 -14.34 -9.78
N ARG A 150 13.17 -15.02 -10.88
CA ARG A 150 12.28 -16.18 -10.88
C ARG A 150 12.81 -17.27 -9.94
N GLY A 151 11.93 -17.80 -9.09
CA GLY A 151 12.25 -18.80 -8.06
C GLY A 151 12.72 -18.20 -6.73
N SER A 152 12.73 -16.87 -6.60
CA SER A 152 13.13 -16.19 -5.36
C SER A 152 11.95 -15.67 -4.52
N ALA A 153 10.72 -15.87 -4.99
CA ALA A 153 9.50 -15.57 -4.26
C ALA A 153 8.34 -16.44 -4.75
N ASP A 154 7.22 -16.48 -4.03
CA ASP A 154 5.97 -17.12 -4.45
C ASP A 154 5.09 -16.09 -5.18
N LYS A 155 5.57 -15.56 -6.27
CA LYS A 155 4.99 -14.49 -7.11
C LYS A 155 4.95 -13.12 -6.44
N VAL A 156 4.26 -12.96 -5.30
CA VAL A 156 4.11 -11.66 -4.63
C VAL A 156 4.12 -11.85 -3.12
N PHE A 157 5.00 -11.11 -2.45
CA PHE A 157 4.94 -10.88 -1.02
C PHE A 157 4.56 -9.42 -0.76
N ILE A 158 3.77 -9.18 0.28
CA ILE A 158 3.35 -7.83 0.66
C ILE A 158 3.76 -7.59 2.12
N THR A 159 4.37 -6.44 2.38
CA THR A 159 4.63 -5.94 3.73
C THR A 159 3.88 -4.65 3.92
N THR A 160 3.17 -4.51 5.03
CA THR A 160 2.47 -3.28 5.37
C THR A 160 2.95 -2.75 6.72
N ALA A 161 2.92 -1.42 6.86
CA ALA A 161 3.03 -0.79 8.17
C ALA A 161 1.85 0.16 8.35
N GLY A 162 1.29 0.17 9.55
CA GLY A 162 0.08 0.93 9.86
C GLY A 162 0.29 1.94 10.97
N ILE A 163 -0.31 3.12 10.81
CA ILE A 163 -0.36 4.18 11.81
C ILE A 163 -1.82 4.43 12.19
N GLY A 164 -2.07 4.48 13.49
CA GLY A 164 -3.38 4.78 14.06
C GLY A 164 -3.29 5.66 15.30
N VAL A 165 -4.43 6.09 15.80
CA VAL A 165 -4.56 6.90 17.01
C VAL A 165 -5.42 6.16 18.03
N ILE A 166 -4.88 6.01 19.23
CA ILE A 166 -5.62 5.53 20.41
C ILE A 166 -6.22 6.75 21.09
N PRO A 167 -7.57 6.88 21.12
CA PRO A 167 -8.22 8.00 21.79
C PRO A 167 -7.91 8.05 23.30
N PRO A 168 -8.01 9.24 23.95
CA PRO A 168 -7.84 9.33 25.38
C PRO A 168 -8.83 8.44 26.12
N GLY A 169 -8.38 7.80 27.21
CA GLY A 169 -9.22 6.94 28.05
C GLY A 169 -9.41 5.51 27.54
N VAL A 170 -8.93 5.19 26.35
CA VAL A 170 -8.89 3.79 25.87
C VAL A 170 -7.69 3.09 26.53
N LEU A 171 -7.99 2.10 27.35
CA LEU A 171 -7.02 1.22 28.02
C LEU A 171 -7.40 -0.22 27.68
N LEU A 172 -6.76 -0.78 26.65
CA LEU A 172 -6.82 -2.21 26.34
C LEU A 172 -5.53 -2.85 26.85
N HIS A 173 -5.66 -3.92 27.61
CA HIS A 173 -4.56 -4.74 28.10
C HIS A 173 -4.66 -6.12 27.45
N ALA A 174 -3.52 -6.62 26.96
CA ALA A 174 -3.40 -8.01 26.52
C ALA A 174 -3.35 -8.95 27.73
#